data_4e5f4c10c26e5ccb8c4a6c42c4195fab
#
_entry.id   4e5f4c10c26e5ccb8c4a6c42c4195fab
#
_cell.length_a   1.000
_cell.length_b   1.000
_cell.length_c   1.000
_cell.angle_alpha   90.00
_cell.angle_beta   90.00
_cell.angle_gamma   90.00
#
_symmetry.space_group_name_H-M   'P 1'
#
loop_
_entity.id
_entity.type
_entity.pdbx_description
1 polymer ?
#
loop_
_entity_poly.entity_id
_entity_poly.type
_entity_poly.pdbx_seq_one_letter_code
_entity_poly.pdbx_strand_id
1 'polypeptide(L)'
;MIKVDRVQTGVRMEKRIVKVLKGLAEYHDMTLGDLLEGIVLHAFEGKTPFGKESIRQIAALKKVYSLDLGASDSHGLVEEERPTTRRKRTA
;
A
#
# COMPACT_ATOMS: atom_id res chain seq x y z
N MET A 1 8.84 -21.40 -15.62
CA MET A 1 9.01 -20.49 -14.49
C MET A 1 9.85 -19.30 -14.87
N ILE A 2 9.43 -18.14 -14.50
CA ILE A 2 10.13 -16.92 -14.88
C ILE A 2 11.06 -16.51 -13.77
N LYS A 3 12.33 -16.32 -14.09
CA LYS A 3 13.31 -15.91 -13.09
C LYS A 3 13.54 -14.42 -13.22
N VAL A 4 13.59 -13.73 -12.10
CA VAL A 4 13.78 -12.30 -12.06
C VAL A 4 14.82 -11.93 -11.02
N ASP A 5 15.31 -10.71 -11.13
CA ASP A 5 16.27 -10.17 -10.20
C ASP A 5 15.53 -9.13 -9.37
N ARG A 6 15.46 -9.28 -8.07
CA ARG A 6 14.78 -8.30 -7.23
C ARG A 6 15.79 -7.50 -6.44
N VAL A 7 15.49 -6.23 -6.27
CA VAL A 7 16.31 -5.36 -5.46
C VAL A 7 15.48 -4.87 -4.29
N GLN A 8 16.16 -4.50 -3.22
CA GLN A 8 15.50 -3.92 -2.08
C GLN A 8 15.36 -2.43 -2.32
N THR A 9 14.18 -1.90 -2.14
CA THR A 9 13.95 -0.49 -2.32
C THR A 9 13.01 0.00 -1.23
N GLY A 10 13.13 1.24 -0.86
CA GLY A 10 12.31 1.81 0.20
C GLY A 10 11.47 2.95 -0.32
N VAL A 11 10.24 3.01 0.11
CA VAL A 11 9.36 4.13 -0.21
C VAL A 11 8.62 4.50 1.06
N ARG A 12 8.21 5.75 1.14
CA ARG A 12 7.39 6.20 2.25
C ARG A 12 5.96 6.25 1.76
N MET A 13 5.06 5.72 2.55
CA MET A 13 3.67 5.66 2.18
C MET A 13 2.81 5.99 3.38
N GLU A 14 1.63 6.47 3.14
CA GLU A 14 0.70 6.77 4.22
C GLU A 14 0.44 5.51 5.03
N LYS A 15 0.46 5.65 6.34
CA LYS A 15 0.42 4.52 7.25
C LYS A 15 -0.77 3.60 7.05
N ARG A 16 -1.96 4.16 6.89
CA ARG A 16 -3.17 3.34 6.77
C ARG A 16 -3.23 2.61 5.43
N ILE A 17 -2.63 3.20 4.39
CA ILE A 17 -2.53 2.52 3.10
C ILE A 17 -1.66 1.28 3.26
N VAL A 18 -0.55 1.41 3.98
CA VAL A 18 0.33 0.27 4.21
C VAL A 18 -0.39 -0.83 4.98
N LYS A 19 -1.19 -0.45 5.98
CA LYS A 19 -1.93 -1.44 6.76
C LYS A 19 -2.94 -2.19 5.92
N VAL A 20 -3.64 -1.50 5.05
CA VAL A 20 -4.60 -2.15 4.15
C VAL A 20 -3.86 -3.08 3.19
N LEU A 21 -2.72 -2.63 2.64
CA LEU A 21 -1.94 -3.47 1.74
C LEU A 21 -1.46 -4.73 2.43
N LYS A 22 -0.94 -4.60 3.65
CA LYS A 22 -0.46 -5.77 4.39
C LYS A 22 -1.59 -6.73 4.71
N GLY A 23 -2.75 -6.20 5.10
CA GLY A 23 -3.91 -7.04 5.36
C GLY A 23 -4.38 -7.77 4.12
N LEU A 24 -4.35 -7.11 2.98
CA LEU A 24 -4.76 -7.75 1.74
C LEU A 24 -3.75 -8.82 1.31
N ALA A 25 -2.45 -8.55 1.47
CA ALA A 25 -1.44 -9.55 1.16
C ALA A 25 -1.63 -10.79 2.04
N GLU A 26 -1.90 -10.59 3.30
CA GLU A 26 -2.14 -11.69 4.23
C GLU A 26 -3.37 -12.49 3.80
N TYR A 27 -4.43 -11.80 3.42
CA TYR A 27 -5.65 -12.46 2.97
C TYR A 27 -5.39 -13.38 1.77
N HIS A 28 -4.50 -12.96 0.87
CA HIS A 28 -4.19 -13.75 -0.32
C HIS A 28 -2.98 -14.68 -0.12
N ASP A 29 -2.45 -14.77 1.07
CA ASP A 29 -1.30 -15.61 1.36
C ASP A 29 -0.09 -15.27 0.49
N MET A 30 0.17 -14.00 0.32
CA MET A 30 1.32 -13.57 -0.46
C MET A 30 2.10 -12.50 0.31
N THR A 31 3.32 -12.26 -0.09
CA THR A 31 4.12 -11.21 0.54
C THR A 31 3.65 -9.85 0.05
N LEU A 32 3.99 -8.82 0.80
CA LEU A 32 3.66 -7.46 0.38
C LEU A 32 4.31 -7.13 -0.96
N GLY A 33 5.56 -7.55 -1.16
CA GLY A 33 6.25 -7.30 -2.42
C GLY A 33 5.54 -7.95 -3.59
N ASP A 34 5.07 -9.18 -3.41
CA ASP A 34 4.37 -9.91 -4.44
C ASP A 34 3.05 -9.19 -4.78
N LEU A 35 2.33 -8.74 -3.77
CA LEU A 35 1.10 -8.00 -4.00
C LEU A 35 1.38 -6.71 -4.77
N LEU A 36 2.41 -5.97 -4.36
CA LEU A 36 2.73 -4.71 -5.02
C LEU A 36 3.17 -4.92 -6.47
N GLU A 37 3.94 -5.98 -6.74
CA GLU A 37 4.34 -6.28 -8.11
C GLU A 37 3.12 -6.52 -8.98
N GLY A 38 2.15 -7.26 -8.46
CA GLY A 38 0.93 -7.52 -9.21
C GLY A 38 0.15 -6.24 -9.50
N ILE A 39 0.03 -5.38 -8.51
CA ILE A 39 -0.68 -4.12 -8.68
C ILE A 39 0.00 -3.28 -9.75
N VAL A 40 1.33 -3.15 -9.66
CA VAL A 40 2.08 -2.32 -10.57
C VAL A 40 2.00 -2.85 -12.01
N LEU A 41 2.15 -4.16 -12.18
CA LEU A 41 2.10 -4.74 -13.53
C LEU A 41 0.74 -4.53 -14.17
N HIS A 42 -0.34 -4.68 -13.40
CA HIS A 42 -1.67 -4.42 -13.94
C HIS A 42 -1.82 -2.94 -14.29
N ALA A 43 -1.35 -2.06 -13.41
CA ALA A 43 -1.46 -0.63 -13.65
C ALA A 43 -0.68 -0.21 -14.89
N PHE A 44 0.48 -0.80 -15.12
CA PHE A 44 1.27 -0.49 -16.29
C PHE A 44 0.54 -0.82 -17.58
N GLU A 45 -0.33 -1.81 -17.54
CA GLU A 45 -1.10 -2.18 -18.71
C GLU A 45 -2.47 -1.50 -18.78
N GLY A 46 -2.73 -0.59 -17.87
CA GLY A 46 -4.02 0.08 -17.82
C GLY A 46 -5.14 -0.80 -17.36
N LYS A 47 -4.83 -1.89 -16.64
CA LYS A 47 -5.83 -2.80 -16.14
C LYS A 47 -6.05 -2.61 -14.67
N THR A 48 -7.25 -2.90 -14.20
CA THR A 48 -7.53 -2.82 -12.77
C THR A 48 -6.88 -4.02 -12.10
N PRO A 49 -6.17 -3.81 -11.00
CA PRO A 49 -5.44 -4.90 -10.36
C PRO A 49 -6.29 -5.84 -9.52
N PHE A 50 -7.53 -5.48 -9.22
CA PHE A 50 -8.33 -6.26 -8.29
C PHE A 50 -9.66 -6.66 -8.87
N GLY A 51 -10.04 -7.92 -8.63
CA GLY A 51 -11.37 -8.39 -8.96
C GLY A 51 -12.35 -8.06 -7.84
N LYS A 52 -13.58 -8.50 -7.98
CA LYS A 52 -14.64 -8.17 -7.04
C LYS A 52 -14.36 -8.62 -5.62
N GLU A 53 -13.79 -9.80 -5.47
CA GLU A 53 -13.51 -10.31 -4.14
C GLU A 53 -12.45 -9.46 -3.44
N SER A 54 -11.38 -9.11 -4.13
CA SER A 54 -10.36 -8.28 -3.53
C SER A 54 -10.90 -6.89 -3.19
N ILE A 55 -11.73 -6.34 -4.05
CA ILE A 55 -12.33 -5.03 -3.78
C ILE A 55 -13.18 -5.10 -2.51
N ARG A 56 -13.90 -6.19 -2.31
CA ARG A 56 -14.70 -6.36 -1.10
C ARG A 56 -13.82 -6.43 0.13
N GLN A 57 -12.71 -7.17 0.04
CA GLN A 57 -11.78 -7.27 1.16
C GLN A 57 -11.11 -5.94 1.45
N ILE A 58 -10.77 -5.18 0.40
CA ILE A 58 -10.19 -3.85 0.58
C ILE A 58 -11.18 -2.95 1.31
N ALA A 59 -12.46 -2.99 0.94
CA ALA A 59 -13.45 -2.15 1.60
C ALA A 59 -13.55 -2.47 3.08
N ALA A 60 -13.48 -3.75 3.44
CA ALA A 60 -13.53 -4.16 4.84
C ALA A 60 -12.28 -3.68 5.58
N LEU A 61 -11.10 -3.82 4.97
CA LEU A 61 -9.86 -3.41 5.60
C LEU A 61 -9.80 -1.89 5.76
N LYS A 62 -10.33 -1.15 4.80
CA LYS A 62 -10.38 0.30 4.90
C LYS A 62 -11.19 0.72 6.12
N LYS A 63 -12.26 0.01 6.42
CA LYS A 63 -13.03 0.31 7.61
C LYS A 63 -12.24 -0.01 8.87
N VAL A 64 -11.59 -1.16 8.88
CA VAL A 64 -10.80 -1.57 10.05
C VAL A 64 -9.75 -0.52 10.40
N TYR A 65 -9.08 0.01 9.40
CA TYR A 65 -7.97 0.93 9.63
C TYR A 65 -8.36 2.40 9.43
N SER A 66 -9.63 2.68 9.24
CA SER A 66 -10.15 4.04 9.05
C SER A 66 -9.46 4.75 7.90
N LEU A 67 -9.21 4.03 6.81
CA LEU A 67 -8.60 4.62 5.63
C LEU A 67 -9.70 5.28 4.82
N ASP A 68 -9.73 6.61 4.85
CA ASP A 68 -10.74 7.37 4.18
C ASP A 68 -10.21 8.16 2.98
N LEU A 69 -9.01 7.84 2.54
CA LEU A 69 -8.42 8.47 1.37
C LEU A 69 -8.80 7.69 0.12
N GLY A 70 -9.01 8.40 -0.96
CA GLY A 70 -9.36 7.78 -2.23
C GLY A 70 -8.40 8.19 -3.32
N ALA A 71 -8.61 7.67 -4.52
CA ALA A 71 -7.73 7.92 -5.64
C ALA A 71 -7.60 9.41 -5.94
N SER A 72 -8.66 10.17 -5.72
CA SER A 72 -8.61 11.61 -6.00
C SER A 72 -7.67 12.36 -5.04
N ASP A 73 -7.30 11.73 -3.93
CA ASP A 73 -6.39 12.35 -2.98
C ASP A 73 -4.92 12.07 -3.32
N SER A 74 -4.67 11.17 -4.25
CA SER A 74 -3.29 10.79 -4.54
C SER A 74 -2.52 11.97 -5.10
N HIS A 75 -1.24 11.99 -4.79
CA HIS A 75 -0.30 13.04 -5.21
C HIS A 75 -0.55 14.39 -4.53
N GLY A 76 -1.54 14.47 -3.65
CA GLY A 76 -1.79 15.69 -2.90
C GLY A 76 -1.62 15.52 -1.41
N LEU A 77 -1.06 14.39 -0.98
CA LEU A 77 -0.92 14.13 0.45
C LEU A 77 0.34 14.79 0.99
N VAL A 78 0.19 15.43 2.14
CA VAL A 78 1.31 16.11 2.78
C VAL A 78 1.55 15.42 4.12
N GLU A 79 2.79 15.05 4.39
CA GLU A 79 3.11 14.34 5.62
C GLU A 79 3.04 15.29 6.80
N GLU A 80 2.30 14.86 7.82
CA GLU A 80 2.15 15.67 9.01
C GLU A 80 3.38 15.55 9.85
N GLU A 81 3.89 16.71 10.36
CA GLU A 81 5.05 16.69 11.18
C GLU A 81 4.73 16.21 12.55
N ARG A 82 5.47 15.28 13.12
CA ARG A 82 5.24 14.83 14.43
C ARG A 82 5.88 15.68 15.37
N PRO A 83 5.31 15.99 16.38
CA PRO A 83 5.89 16.87 17.34
C PRO A 83 6.88 16.09 18.03
N THR A 84 7.48 15.94 18.51
CA THR A 84 8.28 15.27 19.18
C THR A 84 9.32 14.81 18.96
N THR A 85 9.57 14.64 19.43
CA THR A 85 10.31 13.95 19.83
C THR A 85 11.24 13.39 19.08
N ARG A 86 10.89 12.71 18.32
CA ARG A 86 11.70 12.15 17.64
C ARG A 86 12.61 12.93 17.08
N ARG A 87 12.32 13.94 16.80
CA ARG A 87 13.16 14.73 16.20
C ARG A 87 14.18 15.10 16.98
N LYS A 88 14.05 15.11 18.02
CA LYS A 88 14.97 15.57 18.75
C LYS A 88 16.08 14.83 18.64
N ARG A 89 16.04 13.84 18.41
CA ARG A 89 17.08 13.15 18.37
C ARG A 89 17.94 13.59 17.51
N THR A 90 17.65 14.28 16.96
CA THR A 90 18.39 14.66 16.07
C THR A 90 19.29 15.38 16.35
N ALA A 91 19.28 15.75 16.78
CA ALA A 91 20.14 16.44 16.82
C ALA A 91 20.78 16.21 17.10
#